data_96e9c8c3d682ba6ddb61d3cb91173c2f
#
_entry.id   96e9c8c3d682ba6ddb61d3cb91173c2f
#
_cell.length_a   1.000
_cell.length_b   1.000
_cell.length_c   1.000
_cell.angle_alpha   90.00
_cell.angle_beta   90.00
_cell.angle_gamma   90.00
#
_symmetry.space_group_name_H-M   'P 1'
#
loop_
_entity.id
_entity.type
_entity.pdbx_description
1 polymer ?
#
loop_
_entity_poly.entity_id
_entity_poly.type
_entity_poly.pdbx_seq_one_letter_code
_entity_poly.pdbx_strand_id
1 'polypeptide(L)'
;MMRKLFVNIGTLAGIVPEGLLRKEGPQMDEVDALENAWLLVEEGLIADFGDASRPVPDNADEVVDARGGMVMPAFCDSHTHIVYAGCRDGEFLDKINGLSYEEIAARGGGILNSSDLLHRTSEEELYRQSMERVGEMIAKGTGAIEIKSGYGLNPEDEMKMLRVIDRIKRTSPALIRSTFLGAHAVGRGYTHEGYVDAVCRMMPDAARYADFVDVFCDEGFFTVEDTARILEAGAAAGLRPKIHANELAVSGGVQVGVRYGALSVDQLERTTDAEIEALRGTSTMPTMLPGSSFFLGIPYGRAKDYIAAGLGIALASDYNPGSSPSGDMRFVMALGCIRMRLTPARAFNAVTLNSAYAMGVSDVVGSITRGKRANIILTHPGWNLTKIAYLHHSPFISSIYLNGEIQ
;
A
#
# COMPACT_ATOMS: atom_id res chain seq x y z
N MET A 1 -7.25 -10.36 -30.37
CA MET A 1 -7.55 -10.09 -28.97
C MET A 1 -7.38 -11.40 -28.22
N MET A 2 -6.42 -11.45 -27.27
CA MET A 2 -6.19 -12.67 -26.48
C MET A 2 -7.31 -12.84 -25.47
N ARG A 3 -8.01 -13.98 -25.51
CA ARG A 3 -9.12 -14.34 -24.63
C ARG A 3 -8.68 -15.52 -23.74
N LYS A 4 -8.60 -15.30 -22.45
CA LYS A 4 -8.23 -16.29 -21.45
C LYS A 4 -9.43 -16.61 -20.56
N LEU A 5 -9.82 -17.89 -20.49
CA LEU A 5 -10.96 -18.35 -19.71
C LEU A 5 -10.51 -19.21 -18.54
N PHE A 6 -10.82 -18.77 -17.33
CA PHE A 6 -10.65 -19.56 -16.11
C PHE A 6 -11.93 -20.35 -15.85
N VAL A 7 -11.79 -21.68 -15.72
CA VAL A 7 -12.88 -22.62 -15.46
C VAL A 7 -12.64 -23.40 -14.18
N ASN A 8 -13.67 -24.11 -13.73
CA ASN A 8 -13.61 -24.91 -12.50
C ASN A 8 -13.14 -24.09 -11.27
N ILE A 9 -13.51 -22.81 -11.21
CA ILE A 9 -13.27 -21.96 -10.05
C ILE A 9 -14.19 -22.41 -8.93
N GLY A 10 -13.61 -22.86 -7.80
CA GLY A 10 -14.41 -23.25 -6.64
C GLY A 10 -15.18 -22.06 -6.06
N THR A 11 -14.49 -20.95 -5.83
CA THR A 11 -15.08 -19.68 -5.36
C THR A 11 -14.44 -18.52 -6.10
N LEU A 12 -15.22 -17.66 -6.74
CA LEU A 12 -14.78 -16.37 -7.29
C LEU A 12 -15.16 -15.27 -6.30
N ALA A 13 -14.19 -14.79 -5.50
CA ALA A 13 -14.43 -13.88 -4.38
C ALA A 13 -13.98 -12.44 -4.69
N GLY A 14 -14.58 -11.47 -3.98
CA GLY A 14 -14.24 -10.04 -4.12
C GLY A 14 -14.91 -9.39 -5.31
N ILE A 15 -16.11 -9.85 -5.65
CA ILE A 15 -16.96 -9.23 -6.67
C ILE A 15 -17.49 -7.91 -6.12
N VAL A 16 -17.41 -6.86 -6.93
CA VAL A 16 -17.86 -5.53 -6.56
C VAL A 16 -18.64 -4.94 -7.74
N PRO A 17 -19.81 -4.31 -7.50
CA PRO A 17 -20.55 -3.59 -8.54
C PRO A 17 -19.71 -2.49 -9.20
N GLU A 18 -19.98 -2.23 -10.49
CA GLU A 18 -19.37 -1.11 -11.19
C GLU A 18 -19.66 0.21 -10.48
N GLY A 19 -18.66 1.10 -10.39
CA GLY A 19 -18.76 2.40 -9.75
C GLY A 19 -18.59 2.38 -8.22
N LEU A 20 -18.61 1.24 -7.54
CA LEU A 20 -18.26 1.17 -6.12
C LEU A 20 -16.73 1.15 -5.96
N LEU A 21 -16.17 2.24 -5.46
CA LEU A 21 -14.71 2.45 -5.40
C LEU A 21 -14.10 2.09 -4.04
N ARG A 22 -14.89 2.04 -2.97
CA ARG A 22 -14.48 1.69 -1.62
C ARG A 22 -15.66 1.14 -0.82
N LYS A 23 -15.39 0.42 0.26
CA LYS A 23 -16.38 -0.06 1.23
C LYS A 23 -16.19 0.65 2.57
N GLU A 24 -17.29 0.99 3.23
CA GLU A 24 -17.31 1.76 4.47
C GLU A 24 -18.28 1.14 5.48
N GLY A 25 -18.01 1.33 6.77
CA GLY A 25 -18.86 0.84 7.85
C GLY A 25 -19.23 -0.65 7.70
N PRO A 26 -20.54 -1.00 7.74
CA PRO A 26 -21.00 -2.39 7.62
C PRO A 26 -20.59 -3.07 6.31
N GLN A 27 -20.45 -2.34 5.21
CA GLN A 27 -20.04 -2.92 3.92
C GLN A 27 -18.67 -3.58 3.99
N MET A 28 -17.81 -3.17 4.95
CA MET A 28 -16.52 -3.80 5.16
C MET A 28 -16.61 -5.30 5.49
N ASP A 29 -17.74 -5.79 6.03
CA ASP A 29 -17.98 -7.21 6.31
C ASP A 29 -18.50 -7.99 5.10
N GLU A 30 -18.82 -7.33 4.00
CA GLU A 30 -19.41 -7.95 2.81
C GLU A 30 -18.31 -8.31 1.82
N VAL A 31 -18.26 -9.57 1.38
CA VAL A 31 -17.44 -10.05 0.28
C VAL A 31 -18.31 -10.92 -0.61
N ASP A 32 -18.80 -10.32 -1.70
CA ASP A 32 -19.61 -11.05 -2.66
C ASP A 32 -18.76 -12.07 -3.41
N ALA A 33 -19.33 -13.24 -3.62
CA ALA A 33 -18.66 -14.35 -4.27
C ALA A 33 -19.65 -15.20 -5.10
N LEU A 34 -19.13 -15.92 -6.10
CA LEU A 34 -19.84 -16.96 -6.85
C LEU A 34 -19.14 -18.29 -6.62
N GLU A 35 -19.93 -19.34 -6.40
CA GLU A 35 -19.46 -20.71 -6.31
C GLU A 35 -19.53 -21.40 -7.68
N ASN A 36 -18.62 -22.36 -7.94
CA ASN A 36 -18.54 -23.08 -9.20
C ASN A 36 -18.53 -22.14 -10.41
N ALA A 37 -17.63 -21.18 -10.37
CA ALA A 37 -17.61 -20.05 -11.27
C ALA A 37 -16.66 -20.23 -12.46
N TRP A 38 -16.80 -19.32 -13.41
CA TRP A 38 -15.86 -19.05 -14.50
C TRP A 38 -15.56 -17.56 -14.58
N LEU A 39 -14.40 -17.22 -15.14
CA LEU A 39 -13.95 -15.84 -15.35
C LEU A 39 -13.33 -15.72 -16.74
N LEU A 40 -13.80 -14.76 -17.54
CA LEU A 40 -13.26 -14.43 -18.86
C LEU A 40 -12.42 -13.16 -18.76
N VAL A 41 -11.19 -13.23 -19.25
CA VAL A 41 -10.26 -12.12 -19.38
C VAL A 41 -10.00 -11.86 -20.85
N GLU A 42 -10.15 -10.61 -21.30
CA GLU A 42 -9.87 -10.15 -22.66
C GLU A 42 -8.86 -8.99 -22.60
N GLU A 43 -7.74 -9.13 -23.30
CA GLU A 43 -6.67 -8.11 -23.34
C GLU A 43 -6.23 -7.60 -21.94
N GLY A 44 -6.15 -8.53 -20.98
CA GLY A 44 -5.73 -8.21 -19.61
C GLY A 44 -6.82 -7.62 -18.72
N LEU A 45 -8.04 -7.44 -19.24
CA LEU A 45 -9.18 -6.92 -18.50
C LEU A 45 -10.19 -8.03 -18.18
N ILE A 46 -10.86 -7.92 -17.05
CA ILE A 46 -12.00 -8.76 -16.70
C ILE A 46 -13.17 -8.42 -17.63
N ALA A 47 -13.44 -9.31 -18.60
CA ALA A 47 -14.51 -9.08 -19.58
C ALA A 47 -15.87 -9.54 -19.04
N ASP A 48 -15.93 -10.75 -18.48
CA ASP A 48 -17.17 -11.29 -17.90
C ASP A 48 -16.86 -12.40 -16.88
N PHE A 49 -17.84 -12.73 -16.07
CA PHE A 49 -17.79 -13.86 -15.13
C PHE A 49 -19.20 -14.34 -14.81
N GLY A 50 -19.30 -15.59 -14.35
CA GLY A 50 -20.57 -16.20 -13.96
C GLY A 50 -20.36 -17.48 -13.19
N ASP A 51 -21.47 -18.06 -12.74
CA ASP A 51 -21.54 -19.37 -12.12
C ASP A 51 -22.15 -20.41 -13.08
N ALA A 52 -22.41 -21.61 -12.56
CA ALA A 52 -22.99 -22.72 -13.34
C ALA A 52 -24.41 -22.44 -13.91
N SER A 53 -25.10 -21.37 -13.48
CA SER A 53 -26.42 -20.96 -14.03
C SER A 53 -26.29 -20.21 -15.35
N ARG A 54 -25.10 -19.73 -15.69
CA ARG A 54 -24.80 -19.03 -16.95
C ARG A 54 -23.95 -19.92 -17.87
N PRO A 55 -24.18 -19.88 -19.20
CA PRO A 55 -23.33 -20.60 -20.13
C PRO A 55 -21.88 -20.14 -20.03
N VAL A 56 -20.97 -21.09 -19.99
CA VAL A 56 -19.53 -20.81 -20.06
C VAL A 56 -19.22 -20.31 -21.48
N PRO A 57 -18.50 -19.18 -21.63
CA PRO A 57 -18.09 -18.68 -22.94
C PRO A 57 -17.29 -19.72 -23.69
N ASP A 58 -17.57 -19.88 -24.99
CA ASP A 58 -16.74 -20.60 -25.95
C ASP A 58 -15.75 -19.64 -26.63
N ASN A 59 -14.85 -20.15 -27.47
CA ASN A 59 -13.88 -19.33 -28.22
C ASN A 59 -12.82 -18.63 -27.38
N ALA A 60 -12.33 -19.24 -26.29
CA ALA A 60 -11.14 -18.76 -25.58
C ALA A 60 -9.87 -19.28 -26.33
N ASP A 61 -8.87 -18.39 -26.40
CA ASP A 61 -7.54 -18.73 -26.94
C ASP A 61 -6.74 -19.60 -25.95
N GLU A 62 -6.98 -19.37 -24.65
CA GLU A 62 -6.36 -20.10 -23.55
C GLU A 62 -7.41 -20.46 -22.49
N VAL A 63 -7.36 -21.69 -21.98
CA VAL A 63 -8.22 -22.14 -20.88
C VAL A 63 -7.35 -22.52 -19.69
N VAL A 64 -7.63 -21.90 -18.54
CA VAL A 64 -6.97 -22.18 -17.26
C VAL A 64 -7.93 -22.95 -16.36
N ASP A 65 -7.58 -24.18 -16.02
CA ASP A 65 -8.34 -24.98 -15.05
C ASP A 65 -7.94 -24.61 -13.61
N ALA A 66 -8.84 -23.95 -12.89
CA ALA A 66 -8.64 -23.55 -11.49
C ALA A 66 -8.72 -24.74 -10.51
N ARG A 67 -9.12 -25.95 -10.95
CA ARG A 67 -9.17 -27.19 -10.15
C ARG A 67 -9.88 -27.05 -8.79
N GLY A 68 -10.91 -26.20 -8.72
CA GLY A 68 -11.63 -25.92 -7.48
C GLY A 68 -10.93 -24.92 -6.55
N GLY A 69 -9.86 -24.26 -7.00
CA GLY A 69 -9.22 -23.15 -6.29
C GLY A 69 -10.12 -21.92 -6.22
N MET A 70 -9.82 -21.04 -5.27
CA MET A 70 -10.46 -19.72 -5.19
C MET A 70 -9.73 -18.76 -6.12
N VAL A 71 -10.48 -17.93 -6.85
CA VAL A 71 -9.96 -16.78 -7.59
C VAL A 71 -10.39 -15.52 -6.85
N MET A 72 -9.44 -14.62 -6.61
CA MET A 72 -9.66 -13.36 -5.91
C MET A 72 -8.79 -12.24 -6.51
N PRO A 73 -9.11 -10.93 -6.29
CA PRO A 73 -8.22 -9.85 -6.70
C PRO A 73 -6.86 -9.98 -6.00
N ALA A 74 -5.79 -9.63 -6.70
CA ALA A 74 -4.48 -9.49 -6.11
C ALA A 74 -4.48 -8.39 -5.03
N PHE A 75 -3.61 -8.52 -4.05
CA PHE A 75 -3.46 -7.52 -3.00
C PHE A 75 -3.00 -6.18 -3.57
N CYS A 76 -3.41 -5.10 -2.93
CA CYS A 76 -2.94 -3.76 -3.15
C CYS A 76 -2.20 -3.28 -1.90
N ASP A 77 -1.02 -2.71 -2.08
CA ASP A 77 -0.20 -2.18 -0.99
C ASP A 77 -0.02 -0.68 -1.18
N SER A 78 -0.79 0.10 -0.43
CA SER A 78 -0.93 1.54 -0.60
C SER A 78 0.11 2.37 0.15
N HIS A 79 1.12 1.71 0.75
CA HIS A 79 2.14 2.42 1.52
C HIS A 79 3.43 1.59 1.62
N THR A 80 4.43 1.94 0.82
CA THR A 80 5.76 1.31 0.90
C THR A 80 6.88 2.30 0.65
N HIS A 81 8.07 1.98 1.17
CA HIS A 81 9.32 2.71 0.95
C HIS A 81 10.39 1.77 0.38
N ILE A 82 10.02 0.90 -0.56
CA ILE A 82 10.90 -0.18 -1.07
C ILE A 82 12.09 0.30 -1.88
N VAL A 83 12.16 1.57 -2.27
CA VAL A 83 13.33 2.18 -2.90
C VAL A 83 14.28 2.67 -1.82
N TYR A 84 15.08 1.78 -1.28
CA TYR A 84 16.15 2.06 -0.31
C TYR A 84 17.38 1.21 -0.61
N ALA A 85 18.55 1.67 -0.16
CA ALA A 85 19.81 0.98 -0.30
C ALA A 85 20.13 0.12 0.93
N GLY A 86 20.57 -1.12 0.71
CA GLY A 86 20.98 -2.05 1.78
C GLY A 86 19.85 -2.49 2.69
N CYS A 87 20.20 -2.77 3.96
CA CYS A 87 19.25 -3.11 5.03
C CYS A 87 19.73 -2.51 6.37
N ARG A 88 18.92 -2.58 7.41
CA ARG A 88 19.20 -2.06 8.75
C ARG A 88 19.23 -3.17 9.80
N ASP A 89 19.69 -4.36 9.41
CA ASP A 89 19.79 -5.54 10.27
C ASP A 89 20.70 -5.34 11.50
N GLY A 90 21.73 -4.50 11.38
CA GLY A 90 22.55 -4.09 12.54
C GLY A 90 21.73 -3.33 13.59
N GLU A 91 20.85 -2.43 13.17
CA GLU A 91 19.95 -1.70 14.08
C GLU A 91 18.90 -2.63 14.73
N PHE A 92 18.51 -3.68 14.02
CA PHE A 92 17.62 -4.71 14.59
C PHE A 92 18.26 -5.39 15.79
N LEU A 93 19.56 -5.72 15.73
CA LEU A 93 20.30 -6.26 16.88
C LEU A 93 20.36 -5.27 18.04
N ASP A 94 20.62 -3.99 17.77
CA ASP A 94 20.62 -2.94 18.79
C ASP A 94 19.26 -2.86 19.49
N LYS A 95 18.18 -2.92 18.72
CA LYS A 95 16.81 -2.89 19.23
C LYS A 95 16.48 -4.07 20.13
N ILE A 96 16.80 -5.32 19.75
CA ILE A 96 16.53 -6.50 20.58
C ILE A 96 17.43 -6.52 21.83
N ASN A 97 18.56 -5.82 21.83
CA ASN A 97 19.40 -5.58 22.99
C ASN A 97 18.87 -4.46 23.91
N GLY A 98 17.73 -3.87 23.58
CA GLY A 98 17.02 -2.92 24.43
C GLY A 98 17.41 -1.45 24.23
N LEU A 99 18.14 -1.09 23.17
CA LEU A 99 18.44 0.31 22.86
C LEU A 99 17.16 1.02 22.42
N SER A 100 17.01 2.25 22.89
CA SER A 100 15.93 3.14 22.43
C SER A 100 16.17 3.63 20.99
N TYR A 101 15.13 4.18 20.37
CA TYR A 101 15.25 4.79 19.05
C TYR A 101 16.28 5.93 19.02
N GLU A 102 16.29 6.76 20.06
CA GLU A 102 17.25 7.86 20.22
C GLU A 102 18.70 7.37 20.37
N GLU A 103 18.91 6.28 21.12
CA GLU A 103 20.23 5.67 21.25
C GLU A 103 20.73 5.07 19.94
N ILE A 104 19.85 4.41 19.17
CA ILE A 104 20.17 3.89 17.85
C ILE A 104 20.47 5.05 16.89
N ALA A 105 19.67 6.11 16.89
CA ALA A 105 19.91 7.30 16.07
C ALA A 105 21.24 8.01 16.43
N ALA A 106 21.57 8.12 17.72
CA ALA A 106 22.82 8.71 18.20
C ALA A 106 24.06 7.89 17.76
N ARG A 107 23.89 6.60 17.50
CA ARG A 107 24.94 5.71 16.92
C ARG A 107 25.04 5.80 15.41
N GLY A 108 24.26 6.68 14.78
CA GLY A 108 24.23 6.87 13.32
C GLY A 108 23.21 6.01 12.60
N GLY A 109 22.26 5.40 13.32
CA GLY A 109 21.14 4.66 12.75
C GLY A 109 19.98 5.56 12.29
N GLY A 110 18.85 4.94 11.98
CA GLY A 110 17.62 5.63 11.61
C GLY A 110 17.55 6.03 10.13
N ILE A 111 16.64 6.94 9.81
CA ILE A 111 16.39 7.45 8.44
C ILE A 111 17.66 8.05 7.84
N LEU A 112 18.46 8.77 8.63
CA LEU A 112 19.71 9.38 8.18
C LEU A 112 20.77 8.36 7.76
N ASN A 113 20.83 7.20 8.39
CA ASN A 113 21.70 6.11 7.97
C ASN A 113 21.29 5.55 6.60
N SER A 114 19.99 5.33 6.41
CA SER A 114 19.46 4.92 5.10
C SER A 114 19.76 5.94 4.02
N SER A 115 19.68 7.25 4.35
CA SER A 115 20.02 8.35 3.46
C SER A 115 21.52 8.34 3.09
N ASP A 116 22.41 8.23 4.08
CA ASP A 116 23.86 8.19 3.84
C ASP A 116 24.28 7.00 2.96
N LEU A 117 23.58 5.87 3.07
CA LEU A 117 23.82 4.70 2.22
C LEU A 117 23.29 4.92 0.80
N LEU A 118 22.10 5.53 0.68
CA LEU A 118 21.48 5.85 -0.60
C LEU A 118 22.33 6.87 -1.40
N HIS A 119 22.94 7.87 -0.74
CA HIS A 119 23.82 8.84 -1.38
C HIS A 119 24.97 8.16 -2.13
N ARG A 120 25.53 7.08 -1.55
CA ARG A 120 26.67 6.34 -2.11
C ARG A 120 26.26 5.25 -3.10
N THR A 121 24.98 4.93 -3.21
CA THR A 121 24.46 3.88 -4.06
C THR A 121 24.09 4.46 -5.43
N SER A 122 24.57 3.82 -6.49
CA SER A 122 24.23 4.23 -7.86
C SER A 122 22.74 4.02 -8.16
N GLU A 123 22.19 4.77 -9.10
CA GLU A 123 20.80 4.64 -9.54
C GLU A 123 20.50 3.22 -10.06
N GLU A 124 21.47 2.61 -10.79
CA GLU A 124 21.31 1.24 -11.31
C GLU A 124 21.26 0.19 -10.19
N GLU A 125 22.14 0.30 -9.19
CA GLU A 125 22.11 -0.63 -8.05
C GLU A 125 20.87 -0.44 -7.18
N LEU A 126 20.43 0.81 -6.98
CA LEU A 126 19.20 1.11 -6.27
C LEU A 126 17.98 0.50 -6.99
N TYR A 127 17.93 0.63 -8.31
CA TYR A 127 16.90 -0.01 -9.13
C TYR A 127 16.93 -1.54 -9.02
N ARG A 128 18.11 -2.16 -9.12
CA ARG A 128 18.25 -3.61 -9.01
C ARG A 128 17.71 -4.15 -7.67
N GLN A 129 18.14 -3.53 -6.56
CA GLN A 129 17.68 -3.92 -5.22
C GLN A 129 16.16 -3.70 -5.05
N SER A 130 15.63 -2.64 -5.60
CA SER A 130 14.20 -2.33 -5.52
C SER A 130 13.36 -3.33 -6.33
N MET A 131 13.84 -3.73 -7.52
CA MET A 131 13.16 -4.74 -8.34
C MET A 131 13.14 -6.14 -7.69
N GLU A 132 14.17 -6.51 -6.91
CA GLU A 132 14.15 -7.74 -6.11
C GLU A 132 12.99 -7.71 -5.09
N ARG A 133 12.80 -6.58 -4.39
CA ARG A 133 11.67 -6.40 -3.44
C ARG A 133 10.32 -6.39 -4.14
N VAL A 134 10.21 -5.74 -5.30
CA VAL A 134 8.99 -5.79 -6.13
C VAL A 134 8.66 -7.22 -6.54
N GLY A 135 9.66 -8.00 -6.99
CA GLY A 135 9.49 -9.41 -7.34
C GLY A 135 9.03 -10.26 -6.15
N GLU A 136 9.60 -10.02 -4.95
CA GLU A 136 9.16 -10.67 -3.72
C GLU A 136 7.69 -10.34 -3.37
N MET A 137 7.28 -9.08 -3.49
CA MET A 137 5.88 -8.67 -3.24
C MET A 137 4.92 -9.28 -4.24
N ILE A 138 5.28 -9.33 -5.53
CA ILE A 138 4.46 -9.97 -6.57
C ILE A 138 4.32 -11.46 -6.26
N ALA A 139 5.42 -12.17 -5.96
CA ALA A 139 5.39 -13.59 -5.61
C ALA A 139 4.50 -13.89 -4.39
N LYS A 140 4.28 -12.91 -3.51
CA LYS A 140 3.37 -12.99 -2.36
C LYS A 140 1.94 -12.51 -2.65
N GLY A 141 1.63 -12.19 -3.91
CA GLY A 141 0.27 -11.86 -4.35
C GLY A 141 -0.06 -10.38 -4.47
N THR A 142 0.91 -9.48 -4.38
CA THR A 142 0.67 -8.03 -4.50
C THR A 142 0.69 -7.63 -5.98
N GLY A 143 -0.42 -7.09 -6.48
CA GLY A 143 -0.60 -6.68 -7.88
C GLY A 143 -0.62 -5.17 -8.11
N ALA A 144 -0.66 -4.37 -7.03
CA ALA A 144 -0.56 -2.92 -7.09
C ALA A 144 0.24 -2.41 -5.89
N ILE A 145 1.19 -1.50 -6.11
CA ILE A 145 2.14 -1.04 -5.09
C ILE A 145 2.28 0.48 -5.20
N GLU A 146 2.10 1.18 -4.10
CA GLU A 146 2.55 2.57 -3.95
C GLU A 146 3.97 2.59 -3.40
N ILE A 147 4.86 3.32 -4.08
CA ILE A 147 6.26 3.47 -3.70
C ILE A 147 6.55 4.94 -3.40
N LYS A 148 7.04 5.19 -2.19
CA LYS A 148 7.41 6.53 -1.73
C LYS A 148 8.92 6.75 -1.85
N SER A 149 9.33 7.99 -2.18
CA SER A 149 10.70 8.46 -1.95
C SER A 149 10.94 8.74 -0.46
N GLY A 150 11.89 9.57 -0.10
CA GLY A 150 12.05 10.06 1.29
C GLY A 150 13.30 9.58 2.01
N TYR A 151 14.20 8.87 1.34
CA TYR A 151 15.54 8.58 1.84
C TYR A 151 16.64 9.38 1.12
N GLY A 152 16.29 10.21 0.14
CA GLY A 152 17.23 11.12 -0.51
C GLY A 152 17.65 12.26 0.41
N LEU A 153 16.68 12.89 1.04
CA LEU A 153 16.83 14.00 1.99
C LEU A 153 17.64 15.20 1.44
N ASN A 154 17.75 15.27 0.13
CA ASN A 154 18.29 16.39 -0.64
C ASN A 154 17.74 16.35 -2.07
N PRO A 155 17.83 17.46 -2.86
CA PRO A 155 17.23 17.51 -4.21
C PRO A 155 17.76 16.44 -5.18
N GLU A 156 19.06 16.15 -5.18
CA GLU A 156 19.67 15.23 -6.14
C GLU A 156 19.19 13.80 -5.89
N ASP A 157 19.24 13.34 -4.64
CA ASP A 157 18.92 11.95 -4.29
C ASP A 157 17.43 11.67 -4.22
N GLU A 158 16.59 12.66 -3.84
CA GLU A 158 15.13 12.52 -3.96
C GLU A 158 14.74 12.33 -5.44
N MET A 159 15.32 13.13 -6.35
CA MET A 159 15.09 12.94 -7.78
C MET A 159 15.65 11.60 -8.29
N LYS A 160 16.79 11.12 -7.76
CA LYS A 160 17.33 9.77 -8.06
C LYS A 160 16.30 8.70 -7.67
N MET A 161 15.74 8.77 -6.47
CA MET A 161 14.69 7.83 -6.03
C MET A 161 13.48 7.87 -6.95
N LEU A 162 12.98 9.05 -7.28
CA LEU A 162 11.79 9.20 -8.14
C LEU A 162 12.05 8.67 -9.57
N ARG A 163 13.24 8.85 -10.13
CA ARG A 163 13.62 8.24 -11.43
C ARG A 163 13.65 6.71 -11.34
N VAL A 164 14.14 6.14 -10.23
CA VAL A 164 14.09 4.69 -9.98
C VAL A 164 12.66 4.20 -9.92
N ILE A 165 11.78 4.90 -9.19
CA ILE A 165 10.35 4.55 -9.11
C ILE A 165 9.69 4.62 -10.50
N ASP A 166 9.96 5.65 -11.28
CA ASP A 166 9.45 5.78 -12.66
C ASP A 166 9.95 4.63 -13.56
N ARG A 167 11.20 4.21 -13.41
CA ARG A 167 11.73 3.06 -14.13
C ARG A 167 11.01 1.76 -13.69
N ILE A 168 10.77 1.54 -12.40
CA ILE A 168 9.99 0.42 -11.89
C ILE A 168 8.57 0.43 -12.48
N LYS A 169 7.91 1.60 -12.49
CA LYS A 169 6.57 1.79 -13.07
C LYS A 169 6.47 1.35 -14.53
N ARG A 170 7.55 1.53 -15.30
CA ARG A 170 7.60 1.14 -16.72
C ARG A 170 7.97 -0.33 -16.96
N THR A 171 8.64 -0.99 -16.03
CA THR A 171 9.20 -2.33 -16.21
C THR A 171 8.51 -3.41 -15.40
N SER A 172 7.81 -3.05 -14.32
CA SER A 172 7.08 -3.99 -13.47
C SER A 172 5.72 -4.39 -14.10
N PRO A 173 5.30 -5.66 -14.00
CA PRO A 173 3.93 -6.06 -14.34
C PRO A 173 2.89 -5.57 -13.33
N ALA A 174 3.28 -5.28 -12.07
CA ALA A 174 2.40 -4.69 -11.07
C ALA A 174 2.07 -3.23 -11.41
N LEU A 175 0.89 -2.78 -11.01
CA LEU A 175 0.50 -1.37 -11.11
C LEU A 175 1.26 -0.57 -10.06
N ILE A 176 2.06 0.42 -10.48
CA ILE A 176 2.86 1.24 -9.58
C ILE A 176 2.30 2.66 -9.51
N ARG A 177 2.19 3.18 -8.27
CA ARG A 177 1.96 4.60 -7.98
C ARG A 177 3.17 5.17 -7.26
N SER A 178 3.50 6.41 -7.56
CA SER A 178 4.70 7.09 -7.06
C SER A 178 4.32 8.24 -6.13
N THR A 179 4.98 8.32 -4.98
CA THR A 179 4.77 9.36 -3.97
C THR A 179 6.07 10.09 -3.69
N PHE A 180 6.07 11.41 -3.81
CA PHE A 180 7.17 12.25 -3.34
C PHE A 180 7.01 12.49 -1.84
N LEU A 181 7.93 11.96 -1.04
CA LEU A 181 8.02 12.13 0.41
C LEU A 181 9.34 12.86 0.79
N GLY A 182 9.65 13.98 0.14
CA GLY A 182 10.84 14.77 0.52
C GLY A 182 10.83 15.19 1.98
N ALA A 183 9.65 15.39 2.55
CA ALA A 183 9.45 15.72 3.96
C ALA A 183 9.30 14.47 4.86
N HIS A 184 10.26 13.54 4.80
CA HIS A 184 10.34 12.36 5.66
C HIS A 184 11.19 12.61 6.91
N ALA A 185 12.30 13.31 6.76
CA ALA A 185 13.14 13.84 7.85
C ALA A 185 13.92 15.04 7.34
N VAL A 186 14.49 15.84 8.25
CA VAL A 186 15.36 16.96 7.87
C VAL A 186 16.71 16.44 7.40
N GLY A 187 17.10 16.79 6.18
CA GLY A 187 18.37 16.38 5.58
C GLY A 187 19.59 16.97 6.28
N ARG A 188 20.72 16.26 6.23
CA ARG A 188 21.98 16.75 6.84
C ARG A 188 22.42 18.09 6.25
N GLY A 189 22.81 19.00 7.13
CA GLY A 189 23.31 20.34 6.76
C GLY A 189 22.22 21.38 6.52
N TYR A 190 20.97 21.02 6.65
CA TYR A 190 19.85 21.97 6.62
C TYR A 190 19.42 22.40 8.03
N THR A 191 18.92 23.64 8.13
CA THR A 191 18.00 24.01 9.22
C THR A 191 16.62 23.44 8.89
N HIS A 192 15.75 23.31 9.89
CA HIS A 192 14.38 22.81 9.67
C HIS A 192 13.64 23.62 8.60
N GLU A 193 13.56 24.95 8.77
CA GLU A 193 12.90 25.87 7.82
C GLU A 193 13.56 25.82 6.42
N GLY A 194 14.90 25.83 6.37
CA GLY A 194 15.64 25.76 5.11
C GLY A 194 15.38 24.44 4.35
N TYR A 195 15.09 23.36 5.09
CA TYR A 195 14.72 22.08 4.49
C TYR A 195 13.29 22.08 3.96
N VAL A 196 12.31 22.63 4.71
CA VAL A 196 10.94 22.83 4.23
C VAL A 196 10.92 23.64 2.94
N ASP A 197 11.71 24.72 2.88
CA ASP A 197 11.89 25.52 1.66
C ASP A 197 12.50 24.70 0.50
N ALA A 198 13.46 23.83 0.80
CA ALA A 198 14.06 22.96 -0.21
C ALA A 198 13.05 21.94 -0.75
N VAL A 199 12.23 21.34 0.12
CA VAL A 199 11.14 20.43 -0.26
C VAL A 199 10.15 21.15 -1.18
N CYS A 200 9.70 22.35 -0.81
CA CYS A 200 8.80 23.13 -1.67
C CYS A 200 9.41 23.44 -3.03
N ARG A 201 10.72 23.76 -3.09
CA ARG A 201 11.41 24.02 -4.36
C ARG A 201 11.56 22.77 -5.25
N MET A 202 11.57 21.57 -4.67
CA MET A 202 11.64 20.32 -5.44
C MET A 202 10.33 19.95 -6.13
N MET A 203 9.17 20.52 -5.72
CA MET A 203 7.85 20.10 -6.21
C MET A 203 7.69 20.08 -7.74
N PRO A 204 8.13 21.11 -8.50
CA PRO A 204 7.98 21.08 -9.96
C PRO A 204 8.73 19.95 -10.63
N ASP A 205 9.90 19.56 -10.11
CA ASP A 205 10.68 18.44 -10.63
C ASP A 205 10.10 17.09 -10.16
N ALA A 206 9.66 16.99 -8.90
CA ALA A 206 9.02 15.80 -8.37
C ALA A 206 7.73 15.45 -9.10
N ALA A 207 6.92 16.46 -9.47
CA ALA A 207 5.67 16.28 -10.20
C ALA A 207 5.84 15.65 -11.60
N ARG A 208 7.06 15.60 -12.14
CA ARG A 208 7.36 14.90 -13.41
C ARG A 208 7.32 13.38 -13.24
N TYR A 209 7.45 12.86 -12.02
CA TYR A 209 7.61 11.44 -11.71
C TYR A 209 6.59 10.93 -10.70
N ALA A 210 6.11 11.80 -9.79
CA ALA A 210 5.22 11.43 -8.70
C ALA A 210 3.75 11.70 -9.05
N ASP A 211 2.87 10.87 -8.50
CA ASP A 211 1.41 11.02 -8.53
C ASP A 211 0.93 11.77 -7.27
N PHE A 212 1.66 11.64 -6.15
CA PHE A 212 1.29 12.16 -4.84
C PHE A 212 2.44 12.92 -4.18
N VAL A 213 2.09 13.81 -3.25
CA VAL A 213 2.98 14.40 -2.25
C VAL A 213 2.58 13.91 -0.87
N ASP A 214 3.57 13.60 -0.04
CA ASP A 214 3.37 13.11 1.33
C ASP A 214 4.29 13.87 2.30
N VAL A 215 3.88 13.96 3.56
CA VAL A 215 4.62 14.63 4.64
C VAL A 215 4.53 13.78 5.90
N PHE A 216 5.65 13.58 6.58
CA PHE A 216 5.65 12.99 7.91
C PHE A 216 5.30 14.07 8.96
N CYS A 217 4.00 14.25 9.15
CA CYS A 217 3.43 15.22 10.08
C CYS A 217 3.31 14.60 11.47
N ASP A 218 4.38 14.59 12.24
CA ASP A 218 4.39 14.01 13.57
C ASP A 218 5.37 14.74 14.53
N GLU A 219 5.28 14.43 15.82
CA GLU A 219 6.13 15.02 16.83
C GLU A 219 7.62 14.75 16.55
N GLY A 220 8.44 15.80 16.51
CA GLY A 220 9.87 15.72 16.21
C GLY A 220 10.21 15.72 14.71
N PHE A 221 9.20 15.73 13.81
CA PHE A 221 9.38 15.77 12.35
C PHE A 221 8.82 17.08 11.78
N PHE A 222 7.73 17.06 11.01
CA PHE A 222 7.16 18.25 10.40
C PHE A 222 5.87 18.66 11.11
N THR A 223 5.73 19.98 11.35
CA THR A 223 4.55 20.56 11.99
C THR A 223 3.34 20.62 11.06
N VAL A 224 2.18 20.95 11.60
CA VAL A 224 0.96 21.21 10.81
C VAL A 224 1.18 22.37 9.83
N GLU A 225 1.91 23.40 10.25
CA GLU A 225 2.24 24.58 9.44
C GLU A 225 3.20 24.22 8.29
N ASP A 226 4.25 23.43 8.55
CA ASP A 226 5.15 22.93 7.52
C ASP A 226 4.38 22.05 6.51
N THR A 227 3.53 21.16 7.05
CA THR A 227 2.68 20.28 6.25
C THR A 227 1.78 21.09 5.33
N ALA A 228 1.11 22.11 5.83
CA ALA A 228 0.25 22.98 5.03
C ALA A 228 1.02 23.61 3.86
N ARG A 229 2.21 24.19 4.14
CA ARG A 229 3.07 24.81 3.11
C ARG A 229 3.48 23.81 2.01
N ILE A 230 3.89 22.61 2.45
CA ILE A 230 4.35 21.55 1.53
C ILE A 230 3.18 21.04 0.65
N LEU A 231 2.00 20.83 1.25
CA LEU A 231 0.81 20.39 0.51
C LEU A 231 0.32 21.44 -0.49
N GLU A 232 0.39 22.75 -0.12
CA GLU A 232 0.08 23.86 -1.03
C GLU A 232 1.03 23.88 -2.23
N ALA A 233 2.34 23.71 -1.98
CA ALA A 233 3.34 23.60 -3.05
C ALA A 233 3.09 22.38 -3.95
N GLY A 234 2.74 21.23 -3.34
CA GLY A 234 2.37 20.01 -4.06
C GLY A 234 1.13 20.21 -4.95
N ALA A 235 0.07 20.80 -4.39
CA ALA A 235 -1.15 21.10 -5.13
C ALA A 235 -0.90 22.05 -6.30
N ALA A 236 -0.08 23.09 -6.12
CA ALA A 236 0.35 24.00 -7.17
C ALA A 236 1.11 23.31 -8.31
N ALA A 237 1.81 22.20 -8.00
CA ALA A 237 2.50 21.36 -8.97
C ALA A 237 1.62 20.22 -9.55
N GLY A 238 0.35 20.09 -9.10
CA GLY A 238 -0.58 19.07 -9.59
C GLY A 238 -0.49 17.73 -8.84
N LEU A 239 0.25 17.65 -7.73
CA LEU A 239 0.33 16.46 -6.91
C LEU A 239 -0.86 16.36 -5.95
N ARG A 240 -1.38 15.15 -5.78
CA ARG A 240 -2.46 14.90 -4.81
C ARG A 240 -1.87 14.58 -3.44
N PRO A 241 -2.42 15.12 -2.33
CA PRO A 241 -1.84 14.94 -1.01
C PRO A 241 -2.13 13.56 -0.41
N LYS A 242 -1.16 13.09 0.38
CA LYS A 242 -1.23 12.00 1.37
C LYS A 242 -0.48 12.46 2.62
N ILE A 243 -0.64 11.81 3.76
CA ILE A 243 0.04 12.21 5.01
C ILE A 243 0.38 10.98 5.86
N HIS A 244 1.62 10.93 6.38
CA HIS A 244 1.93 10.14 7.56
C HIS A 244 1.48 10.94 8.78
N ALA A 245 0.62 10.38 9.61
CA ALA A 245 0.03 11.08 10.74
C ALA A 245 -0.16 10.16 11.95
N ASN A 246 0.13 10.70 13.14
CA ASN A 246 -0.21 10.06 14.39
C ASN A 246 0.44 8.67 14.60
N GLU A 247 1.67 8.48 14.15
CA GLU A 247 2.49 7.31 14.48
C GLU A 247 3.03 7.42 15.91
N LEU A 248 3.66 8.56 16.23
CA LEU A 248 4.35 8.79 17.48
C LEU A 248 3.47 9.51 18.51
N ALA A 249 2.74 10.54 18.06
CA ALA A 249 1.87 11.37 18.89
C ALA A 249 0.60 11.79 18.15
N VAL A 250 -0.34 12.43 18.88
CA VAL A 250 -1.48 13.12 18.26
C VAL A 250 -0.99 14.48 17.78
N SER A 251 -0.61 14.56 16.52
CA SER A 251 0.14 15.69 15.96
C SER A 251 -0.71 16.71 15.17
N GLY A 252 -2.02 16.43 14.96
CA GLY A 252 -2.87 17.24 14.08
C GLY A 252 -2.74 16.90 12.58
N GLY A 253 -1.93 15.89 12.23
CA GLY A 253 -1.70 15.44 10.86
C GLY A 253 -2.98 14.97 10.18
N VAL A 254 -3.88 14.31 10.90
CA VAL A 254 -5.18 13.89 10.37
C VAL A 254 -6.02 15.09 9.94
N GLN A 255 -6.13 16.10 10.80
CA GLN A 255 -6.95 17.28 10.55
C GLN A 255 -6.41 18.11 9.38
N VAL A 256 -5.09 18.27 9.27
CA VAL A 256 -4.48 18.96 8.13
C VAL A 256 -4.65 18.16 6.85
N GLY A 257 -4.53 16.82 6.90
CA GLY A 257 -4.81 15.94 5.76
C GLY A 257 -6.23 16.10 5.22
N VAL A 258 -7.22 16.06 6.11
CA VAL A 258 -8.63 16.29 5.76
C VAL A 258 -8.83 17.68 5.16
N ARG A 259 -8.25 18.72 5.78
CA ARG A 259 -8.35 20.12 5.29
C ARG A 259 -7.84 20.28 3.86
N TYR A 260 -6.78 19.58 3.49
CA TYR A 260 -6.20 19.65 2.15
C TYR A 260 -6.71 18.56 1.21
N GLY A 261 -7.71 17.78 1.62
CA GLY A 261 -8.33 16.75 0.78
C GLY A 261 -7.39 15.59 0.45
N ALA A 262 -6.56 15.19 1.41
CA ALA A 262 -5.65 14.06 1.26
C ALA A 262 -6.41 12.79 0.84
N LEU A 263 -5.82 12.02 -0.08
CA LEU A 263 -6.40 10.76 -0.52
C LEU A 263 -6.41 9.74 0.61
N SER A 264 -5.32 9.71 1.39
CA SER A 264 -5.25 8.92 2.62
C SER A 264 -4.47 9.65 3.72
N VAL A 265 -4.73 9.25 4.96
CA VAL A 265 -3.92 9.52 6.12
C VAL A 265 -3.45 8.18 6.65
N ASP A 266 -2.14 8.02 6.77
CA ASP A 266 -1.49 6.74 6.96
C ASP A 266 -0.82 6.69 8.35
N GLN A 267 -0.57 5.53 8.94
CA GLN A 267 -0.09 5.20 10.29
C GLN A 267 -1.23 5.06 11.31
N LEU A 268 -1.60 6.10 12.05
CA LEU A 268 -2.78 6.18 12.92
C LEU A 268 -2.69 5.32 14.19
N GLU A 269 -1.50 5.02 14.68
CA GLU A 269 -1.27 4.28 15.94
C GLU A 269 -1.78 5.07 17.14
N ARG A 270 -1.64 6.40 17.10
CA ARG A 270 -2.03 7.35 18.16
C ARG A 270 -3.29 8.10 17.76
N THR A 271 -4.44 7.44 17.83
CA THR A 271 -5.73 8.01 17.41
C THR A 271 -6.65 8.22 18.59
N THR A 272 -7.30 9.37 18.66
CA THR A 272 -8.40 9.68 19.58
C THR A 272 -9.74 9.72 18.82
N ASP A 273 -10.84 10.00 19.53
CA ASP A 273 -12.15 10.16 18.88
C ASP A 273 -12.20 11.42 17.99
N ALA A 274 -11.36 12.42 18.25
CA ALA A 274 -11.30 13.63 17.44
C ALA A 274 -10.81 13.37 16.01
N GLU A 275 -9.83 12.49 15.82
CA GLU A 275 -9.32 12.09 14.48
C GLU A 275 -10.37 11.28 13.73
N ILE A 276 -11.08 10.37 14.41
CA ILE A 276 -12.17 9.59 13.82
C ILE A 276 -13.29 10.53 13.34
N GLU A 277 -13.68 11.50 14.19
CA GLU A 277 -14.72 12.46 13.83
C GLU A 277 -14.30 13.39 12.69
N ALA A 278 -13.02 13.82 12.66
CA ALA A 278 -12.49 14.65 11.57
C ALA A 278 -12.57 13.97 10.20
N LEU A 279 -12.44 12.64 10.14
CA LEU A 279 -12.53 11.86 8.91
C LEU A 279 -13.96 11.53 8.48
N ARG A 280 -14.94 11.65 9.39
CA ARG A 280 -16.33 11.30 9.10
C ARG A 280 -16.90 12.13 7.95
N GLY A 281 -17.50 11.46 6.96
CA GLY A 281 -18.10 12.11 5.79
C GLY A 281 -17.10 12.68 4.78
N THR A 282 -15.81 12.42 4.96
CA THR A 282 -14.77 12.81 3.99
C THR A 282 -14.49 11.70 2.98
N SER A 283 -13.71 12.04 1.95
CA SER A 283 -13.19 11.05 0.99
C SER A 283 -11.79 10.53 1.36
N THR A 284 -11.21 10.99 2.45
CA THR A 284 -9.87 10.60 2.90
C THR A 284 -9.90 9.18 3.50
N MET A 285 -9.06 8.28 3.02
CA MET A 285 -8.98 6.90 3.51
C MET A 285 -8.03 6.81 4.70
N PRO A 286 -8.50 6.42 5.90
CA PRO A 286 -7.61 6.03 6.98
C PRO A 286 -6.91 4.72 6.62
N THR A 287 -5.57 4.75 6.61
CA THR A 287 -4.73 3.61 6.25
C THR A 287 -3.84 3.24 7.45
N MET A 288 -3.95 2.01 7.91
CA MET A 288 -3.19 1.53 9.08
C MET A 288 -2.10 0.56 8.64
N LEU A 289 -0.97 0.58 9.37
CA LEU A 289 0.26 -0.11 9.03
C LEU A 289 0.64 -1.13 10.11
N PRO A 290 -0.12 -2.23 10.27
CA PRO A 290 0.06 -3.14 11.40
C PRO A 290 1.40 -3.88 11.40
N GLY A 291 2.13 -3.90 10.27
CA GLY A 291 3.50 -4.42 10.18
C GLY A 291 4.46 -3.60 11.02
N SER A 292 4.37 -2.26 10.96
CA SER A 292 5.17 -1.33 11.76
C SER A 292 4.85 -1.44 13.23
N SER A 293 3.56 -1.44 13.60
CA SER A 293 3.13 -1.64 14.98
C SER A 293 3.68 -2.96 15.56
N PHE A 294 3.67 -4.04 14.75
CA PHE A 294 4.23 -5.34 15.14
C PHE A 294 5.74 -5.27 15.37
N PHE A 295 6.48 -4.77 14.39
CA PHE A 295 7.94 -4.77 14.41
C PHE A 295 8.50 -3.82 15.48
N LEU A 296 7.86 -2.66 15.67
CA LEU A 296 8.25 -1.67 16.68
C LEU A 296 7.76 -2.03 18.09
N GLY A 297 6.77 -2.91 18.23
CA GLY A 297 6.18 -3.25 19.53
C GLY A 297 5.31 -2.12 20.11
N ILE A 298 4.73 -1.28 19.23
CA ILE A 298 3.87 -0.16 19.60
C ILE A 298 2.38 -0.51 19.50
N PRO A 299 1.46 0.33 20.00
CA PRO A 299 0.02 0.12 19.86
C PRO A 299 -0.40 0.02 18.39
N TYR A 300 -1.51 -0.68 18.14
CA TYR A 300 -2.14 -0.76 16.82
C TYR A 300 -3.23 0.30 16.69
N GLY A 301 -3.46 0.80 15.46
CA GLY A 301 -4.54 1.72 15.16
C GLY A 301 -5.92 1.16 15.51
N ARG A 302 -6.88 2.03 15.83
CA ARG A 302 -8.23 1.73 16.32
C ARG A 302 -9.20 1.31 15.19
N ALA A 303 -8.81 0.35 14.33
CA ALA A 303 -9.54 -0.06 13.12
C ALA A 303 -11.03 -0.28 13.31
N LYS A 304 -11.43 -0.95 14.42
CA LYS A 304 -12.85 -1.24 14.73
C LYS A 304 -13.66 0.03 14.99
N ASP A 305 -13.03 1.02 15.62
CA ASP A 305 -13.73 2.26 15.98
C ASP A 305 -13.96 3.12 14.73
N TYR A 306 -13.03 3.14 13.79
CA TYR A 306 -13.21 3.75 12.46
C TYR A 306 -14.39 3.12 11.72
N ILE A 307 -14.44 1.80 11.64
CA ILE A 307 -15.53 1.08 10.96
C ILE A 307 -16.86 1.31 11.68
N ALA A 308 -16.88 1.28 13.02
CA ALA A 308 -18.08 1.55 13.82
C ALA A 308 -18.60 2.99 13.64
N ALA A 309 -17.69 3.94 13.35
CA ALA A 309 -18.03 5.32 13.00
C ALA A 309 -18.54 5.49 11.55
N GLY A 310 -18.65 4.40 10.79
CA GLY A 310 -19.14 4.42 9.42
C GLY A 310 -18.05 4.64 8.37
N LEU A 311 -16.78 4.62 8.76
CA LEU A 311 -15.65 4.81 7.85
C LEU A 311 -15.20 3.50 7.22
N GLY A 312 -14.56 3.57 6.04
CA GLY A 312 -13.71 2.52 5.51
C GLY A 312 -12.32 2.63 6.07
N ILE A 313 -11.56 1.54 6.02
CA ILE A 313 -10.12 1.55 6.32
C ILE A 313 -9.36 0.82 5.23
N ALA A 314 -8.10 1.20 5.01
CA ALA A 314 -7.14 0.40 4.28
C ALA A 314 -6.07 -0.16 5.24
N LEU A 315 -5.41 -1.24 4.83
CA LEU A 315 -4.22 -1.78 5.48
C LEU A 315 -3.10 -1.85 4.45
N ALA A 316 -1.89 -1.49 4.86
CA ALA A 316 -0.70 -1.55 4.03
C ALA A 316 0.50 -2.10 4.80
N SER A 317 1.58 -2.45 4.09
CA SER A 317 2.73 -3.12 4.70
C SER A 317 3.69 -2.18 5.41
N ASP A 318 3.79 -0.94 4.94
CA ASP A 318 4.89 -0.03 5.26
C ASP A 318 6.27 -0.65 4.97
N TYR A 319 6.39 -1.42 3.91
CA TYR A 319 7.64 -2.12 3.62
C TYR A 319 8.82 -1.14 3.52
N ASN A 320 9.64 -1.13 4.56
CA ASN A 320 10.79 -0.24 4.70
C ASN A 320 11.91 -0.94 5.51
N PRO A 321 13.16 -0.44 5.49
CA PRO A 321 14.26 -1.13 6.17
C PRO A 321 14.26 -0.98 7.70
N GLY A 322 13.46 -0.08 8.27
CA GLY A 322 13.57 0.32 9.68
C GLY A 322 12.48 -0.21 10.60
N SER A 323 11.24 -0.09 10.17
CA SER A 323 10.06 -0.36 11.00
C SER A 323 9.20 -1.52 10.48
N SER A 324 9.35 -1.93 9.21
CA SER A 324 8.57 -3.04 8.65
C SER A 324 9.29 -3.67 7.45
N PRO A 325 10.29 -4.55 7.65
CA PRO A 325 11.09 -5.11 6.57
C PRO A 325 10.39 -6.27 5.83
N SER A 326 9.10 -6.14 5.52
CA SER A 326 8.30 -7.16 4.84
C SER A 326 7.14 -6.54 4.07
N GLY A 327 7.02 -6.90 2.78
CA GLY A 327 5.88 -6.56 1.90
C GLY A 327 4.83 -7.69 1.80
N ASP A 328 4.71 -8.56 2.81
CA ASP A 328 3.74 -9.67 2.80
C ASP A 328 2.34 -9.19 3.22
N MET A 329 1.49 -8.85 2.24
CA MET A 329 0.13 -8.37 2.49
C MET A 329 -0.78 -9.41 3.15
N ARG A 330 -0.48 -10.72 3.03
CA ARG A 330 -1.17 -11.75 3.78
C ARG A 330 -0.84 -11.68 5.27
N PHE A 331 0.41 -11.38 5.63
CA PHE A 331 0.80 -11.14 7.01
C PHE A 331 0.14 -9.89 7.56
N VAL A 332 0.05 -8.81 6.77
CA VAL A 332 -0.71 -7.60 7.10
C VAL A 332 -2.17 -7.92 7.38
N MET A 333 -2.82 -8.72 6.51
CA MET A 333 -4.20 -9.20 6.71
C MET A 333 -4.33 -10.02 8.02
N ALA A 334 -3.38 -10.90 8.32
CA ALA A 334 -3.38 -11.69 9.55
C ALA A 334 -3.23 -10.81 10.80
N LEU A 335 -2.35 -9.81 10.78
CA LEU A 335 -2.22 -8.84 11.87
C LEU A 335 -3.51 -8.02 12.06
N GLY A 336 -4.16 -7.60 10.98
CA GLY A 336 -5.47 -6.97 11.02
C GLY A 336 -6.52 -7.85 11.75
N CYS A 337 -6.56 -9.13 11.44
CA CYS A 337 -7.45 -10.07 12.12
C CYS A 337 -7.08 -10.31 13.59
N ILE A 338 -5.82 -10.64 13.87
CA ILE A 338 -5.36 -11.11 15.19
C ILE A 338 -5.23 -9.93 16.17
N ARG A 339 -4.60 -8.83 15.74
CA ARG A 339 -4.24 -7.71 16.61
C ARG A 339 -5.29 -6.60 16.61
N MET A 340 -5.85 -6.28 15.43
CA MET A 340 -6.85 -5.22 15.29
C MET A 340 -8.28 -5.74 15.36
N ARG A 341 -8.47 -7.08 15.51
CA ARG A 341 -9.77 -7.74 15.67
C ARG A 341 -10.75 -7.50 14.51
N LEU A 342 -10.21 -7.40 13.31
CA LEU A 342 -11.02 -7.37 12.10
C LEU A 342 -11.51 -8.78 11.73
N THR A 343 -12.69 -8.86 11.13
CA THR A 343 -13.11 -10.10 10.47
C THR A 343 -12.24 -10.35 9.24
N PRO A 344 -12.09 -11.60 8.75
CA PRO A 344 -11.38 -11.87 7.49
C PRO A 344 -11.94 -11.06 6.31
N ALA A 345 -13.25 -10.81 6.26
CA ALA A 345 -13.88 -9.98 5.24
C ALA A 345 -13.42 -8.52 5.31
N ARG A 346 -13.43 -7.91 6.51
CA ARG A 346 -12.92 -6.54 6.72
C ARG A 346 -11.46 -6.41 6.32
N ALA A 347 -10.63 -7.34 6.78
CA ALA A 347 -9.20 -7.34 6.45
C ALA A 347 -8.97 -7.54 4.95
N PHE A 348 -9.74 -8.42 4.29
CA PHE A 348 -9.67 -8.63 2.84
C PHE A 348 -10.01 -7.35 2.06
N ASN A 349 -11.15 -6.71 2.36
CA ASN A 349 -11.52 -5.44 1.71
C ASN A 349 -10.47 -4.35 1.96
N ALA A 350 -9.84 -4.34 3.15
CA ALA A 350 -8.81 -3.37 3.52
C ALA A 350 -7.49 -3.55 2.74
N VAL A 351 -7.12 -4.78 2.35
CA VAL A 351 -5.89 -5.07 1.59
C VAL A 351 -6.13 -5.21 0.08
N THR A 352 -7.35 -5.00 -0.38
CA THR A 352 -7.72 -5.07 -1.80
C THR A 352 -8.38 -3.77 -2.26
N LEU A 353 -9.71 -3.68 -2.27
CA LEU A 353 -10.45 -2.53 -2.81
C LEU A 353 -10.11 -1.20 -2.11
N ASN A 354 -10.08 -1.18 -0.77
CA ASN A 354 -9.83 0.05 -0.03
C ASN A 354 -8.37 0.50 -0.12
N SER A 355 -7.42 -0.45 -0.16
CA SER A 355 -6.02 -0.12 -0.43
C SER A 355 -5.83 0.39 -1.86
N ALA A 356 -6.54 -0.19 -2.86
CA ALA A 356 -6.58 0.37 -4.22
C ALA A 356 -7.17 1.79 -4.24
N TYR A 357 -8.20 2.07 -3.40
CA TYR A 357 -8.74 3.42 -3.26
C TYR A 357 -7.73 4.40 -2.68
N ALA A 358 -7.00 3.99 -1.63
CA ALA A 358 -5.94 4.80 -1.03
C ALA A 358 -4.78 5.11 -1.98
N MET A 359 -4.67 4.35 -3.08
CA MET A 359 -3.74 4.60 -4.19
C MET A 359 -4.36 5.38 -5.36
N GLY A 360 -5.67 5.67 -5.31
CA GLY A 360 -6.42 6.29 -6.40
C GLY A 360 -6.50 5.42 -7.66
N VAL A 361 -6.62 4.11 -7.52
CA VAL A 361 -6.68 3.13 -8.62
C VAL A 361 -7.78 2.07 -8.43
N SER A 362 -8.72 2.31 -7.53
CA SER A 362 -9.80 1.37 -7.27
C SER A 362 -10.82 1.23 -8.41
N ASP A 363 -10.79 2.13 -9.37
CA ASP A 363 -11.49 2.01 -10.66
C ASP A 363 -10.79 1.06 -11.64
N VAL A 364 -9.50 0.72 -11.39
CA VAL A 364 -8.66 -0.07 -12.28
C VAL A 364 -8.37 -1.46 -11.73
N VAL A 365 -8.18 -1.61 -10.40
CA VAL A 365 -7.80 -2.87 -9.72
C VAL A 365 -8.52 -3.00 -8.35
N GLY A 366 -8.20 -4.06 -7.60
CA GLY A 366 -8.62 -4.26 -6.20
C GLY A 366 -9.96 -4.97 -6.04
N SER A 367 -10.63 -5.36 -7.12
CA SER A 367 -11.87 -6.16 -7.09
C SER A 367 -12.08 -6.97 -8.37
N ILE A 368 -12.95 -7.97 -8.31
CA ILE A 368 -13.49 -8.64 -9.50
C ILE A 368 -14.66 -7.80 -10.01
N THR A 369 -14.38 -6.98 -11.00
CA THR A 369 -15.38 -6.07 -11.62
C THR A 369 -15.09 -5.99 -13.12
N ARG A 370 -16.12 -6.02 -13.97
CA ARG A 370 -15.94 -5.90 -15.42
C ARG A 370 -15.23 -4.61 -15.78
N GLY A 371 -14.31 -4.69 -16.74
CA GLY A 371 -13.49 -3.57 -17.20
C GLY A 371 -12.24 -3.28 -16.38
N LYS A 372 -12.10 -3.84 -15.17
CA LYS A 372 -10.86 -3.73 -14.40
C LYS A 372 -9.78 -4.68 -14.91
N ARG A 373 -8.51 -4.38 -14.59
CA ARG A 373 -7.38 -5.26 -14.92
C ARG A 373 -7.53 -6.60 -14.20
N ALA A 374 -7.23 -7.66 -14.89
CA ALA A 374 -7.19 -9.02 -14.34
C ALA A 374 -5.90 -9.21 -13.52
N ASN A 375 -5.78 -8.46 -12.41
CA ASN A 375 -4.78 -8.66 -11.39
C ASN A 375 -5.41 -9.57 -10.33
N ILE A 376 -5.15 -10.89 -10.45
CA ILE A 376 -5.84 -11.91 -9.67
C ILE A 376 -4.88 -12.95 -9.10
N ILE A 377 -5.29 -13.53 -7.98
CA ILE A 377 -4.65 -14.69 -7.36
C ILE A 377 -5.55 -15.90 -7.58
N LEU A 378 -4.98 -16.98 -8.08
CA LEU A 378 -5.57 -18.31 -8.03
C LEU A 378 -4.94 -19.08 -6.87
N THR A 379 -5.76 -19.60 -5.97
CA THR A 379 -5.29 -20.39 -4.81
C THR A 379 -5.25 -21.87 -5.13
N HIS A 380 -4.56 -22.65 -4.30
CA HIS A 380 -4.79 -24.10 -4.24
C HIS A 380 -6.22 -24.41 -3.79
N PRO A 381 -6.77 -25.60 -4.13
CA PRO A 381 -8.10 -26.01 -3.67
C PRO A 381 -8.26 -26.02 -2.14
N GLY A 382 -9.47 -25.74 -1.68
CA GLY A 382 -9.82 -25.78 -0.25
C GLY A 382 -9.40 -24.57 0.56
N TRP A 383 -8.88 -23.51 -0.07
CA TRP A 383 -8.63 -22.21 0.57
C TRP A 383 -9.90 -21.34 0.57
N ASN A 384 -9.99 -20.46 1.57
CA ASN A 384 -10.99 -19.42 1.70
C ASN A 384 -10.40 -18.22 2.46
N LEU A 385 -11.11 -17.11 2.55
CA LEU A 385 -10.60 -15.88 3.16
C LEU A 385 -10.16 -16.08 4.62
N THR A 386 -10.89 -16.89 5.39
CA THR A 386 -10.52 -17.18 6.78
C THR A 386 -9.20 -17.93 6.87
N LYS A 387 -8.99 -18.93 6.02
CA LYS A 387 -7.74 -19.70 5.98
C LYS A 387 -6.56 -18.85 5.54
N ILE A 388 -6.72 -17.86 4.66
CA ILE A 388 -5.64 -16.96 4.24
C ILE A 388 -5.06 -16.22 5.45
N ALA A 389 -5.89 -15.65 6.31
CA ALA A 389 -5.44 -14.98 7.53
C ALA A 389 -4.98 -15.98 8.61
N TYR A 390 -5.69 -17.10 8.80
CA TYR A 390 -5.43 -18.09 9.83
C TYR A 390 -4.12 -18.87 9.59
N LEU A 391 -3.92 -19.34 8.35
CA LEU A 391 -2.74 -20.12 7.94
C LEU A 391 -1.71 -19.22 7.24
N HIS A 392 -1.42 -18.07 7.79
CA HIS A 392 -0.66 -16.98 7.16
C HIS A 392 0.78 -17.32 6.72
N HIS A 393 1.31 -18.46 7.09
CA HIS A 393 2.62 -18.97 6.61
C HIS A 393 2.51 -20.10 5.60
N SER A 394 1.35 -20.75 5.46
CA SER A 394 1.18 -21.87 4.53
C SER A 394 1.06 -21.37 3.09
N PRO A 395 1.68 -22.00 2.10
CA PRO A 395 1.54 -21.61 0.70
C PRO A 395 0.08 -21.78 0.25
N PHE A 396 -0.53 -20.70 -0.19
CA PHE A 396 -1.94 -20.70 -0.65
C PHE A 396 -2.06 -20.36 -2.13
N ILE A 397 -1.08 -19.68 -2.68
CA ILE A 397 -1.05 -19.23 -4.08
C ILE A 397 -0.66 -20.40 -4.97
N SER A 398 -1.51 -20.72 -5.93
CA SER A 398 -1.21 -21.61 -7.04
C SER A 398 -0.60 -20.85 -8.22
N SER A 399 -1.19 -19.70 -8.56
CA SER A 399 -0.73 -18.82 -9.64
C SER A 399 -1.17 -17.37 -9.39
N ILE A 400 -0.39 -16.44 -9.91
CA ILE A 400 -0.70 -15.01 -9.92
C ILE A 400 -0.78 -14.57 -11.37
N TYR A 401 -1.79 -13.77 -11.67
CA TYR A 401 -1.95 -13.14 -12.97
C TYR A 401 -1.99 -11.63 -12.79
N LEU A 402 -1.15 -10.93 -13.53
CA LEU A 402 -1.17 -9.46 -13.59
C LEU A 402 -1.42 -9.04 -15.04
N ASN A 403 -2.41 -8.16 -15.23
CA ASN A 403 -2.91 -7.80 -16.56
C ASN A 403 -3.30 -9.04 -17.40
N GLY A 404 -3.82 -10.09 -16.74
CA GLY A 404 -4.19 -11.37 -17.36
C GLY A 404 -3.02 -12.30 -17.69
N GLU A 405 -1.76 -11.92 -17.44
CA GLU A 405 -0.58 -12.72 -17.72
C GLU A 405 -0.02 -13.34 -16.44
N ILE A 406 0.38 -14.62 -16.53
CA ILE A 406 0.95 -15.37 -15.41
C ILE A 406 2.32 -14.80 -15.02
N GLN A 407 2.61 -14.75 -13.71
CA GLN A 407 3.85 -14.24 -13.14
C GLN A 407 4.72 -15.37 -12.57
#